data_ffefc8d546cfd72db5b30adef112eb0a
#
_entry.id   ffefc8d546cfd72db5b30adef112eb0a
#
_cell.length_a   1.000
_cell.length_b   1.000
_cell.length_c   1.000
_cell.angle_alpha   90.00
_cell.angle_beta   90.00
_cell.angle_gamma   90.00
#
_symmetry.space_group_name_H-M   'P 1'
#
loop_
_entity.id
_entity.type
_entity.pdbx_description
1 polymer ?
#
loop_
_entity_poly.entity_id
_entity_poly.type
_entity_poly.pdbx_seq_one_letter_code
_entity_poly.pdbx_strand_id
1 'polypeptide(L)'
;MSTGARTAGRPGRYDVRIGVLERLGIRHMDGWLAFSAVGLIALSIFTLMQTSTTAIPGAPNYYVQRQALYGLVGIVAMLAISRIDYSRFRELRVGIYTFLCASILAIFVFGFSSRGSTQALELPFFTFQPAELGKLLLVLSLAGFIIDATRRGSEVHRTVQYLALGFVPTGLVLLQDLGTSLVYAAITLTIMVAARVRWSHLAAVAVGLVAVIAVVLVAMPALGTPVLKEYQTERLTSFLSPSSDIGDAGYQQNQAKVGIGAGGTTGRGDQATQSRLGFVPERHTDFIFAVVAERYGFLGAALVLSLYALLFWRALRLMTLSKNAYGTLVAAGIAGAIVFQVFVNVGMNLGIMPITGIPLPLMSYGGSAVISTFLMIGVLQSIAIQSHAGQRGPWIR
;
A
#
# COMPACT_ATOMS: atom_id res chain seq x y z
N MET A 1 1.08 9.04 74.47
CA MET A 1 1.16 10.18 73.58
C MET A 1 2.51 10.14 72.89
N SER A 2 2.55 9.71 71.62
CA SER A 2 3.76 9.79 70.85
C SER A 2 3.31 9.83 69.36
N THR A 3 3.35 11.01 68.78
CA THR A 3 3.00 11.35 67.40
C THR A 3 4.17 11.01 66.47
N GLY A 4 4.02 9.98 65.64
CA GLY A 4 4.96 9.66 64.57
C GLY A 4 4.70 10.48 63.30
N ALA A 5 5.54 11.45 63.00
CA ALA A 5 5.53 12.21 61.75
C ALA A 5 5.98 11.33 60.58
N ARG A 6 5.09 11.12 59.59
CA ARG A 6 5.43 10.50 58.30
C ARG A 6 6.13 11.55 57.42
N THR A 7 7.39 11.35 57.15
CA THR A 7 8.15 12.11 56.14
C THR A 7 7.67 11.73 54.73
N ALA A 8 7.05 12.71 54.04
CA ALA A 8 6.70 12.59 52.63
C ALA A 8 7.99 12.62 51.79
N GLY A 9 8.33 11.48 51.18
CA GLY A 9 9.45 11.38 50.26
C GLY A 9 9.16 12.20 48.98
N ARG A 10 10.10 13.03 48.58
CA ARG A 10 10.05 13.80 47.32
C ARG A 10 10.02 12.82 46.14
N PRO A 11 9.12 12.99 45.13
CA PRO A 11 9.11 12.17 43.94
C PRO A 11 10.39 12.41 43.13
N GLY A 12 11.14 11.34 42.89
CA GLY A 12 12.40 11.38 42.19
C GLY A 12 12.23 11.81 40.71
N ARG A 13 13.25 12.46 40.16
CA ARG A 13 13.36 12.97 38.79
C ARG A 13 13.15 11.89 37.68
N TYR A 14 13.00 10.62 38.03
CA TYR A 14 12.78 9.52 37.09
C TYR A 14 11.33 9.39 36.59
N ASP A 15 10.35 9.90 37.33
CA ASP A 15 8.93 9.79 36.99
C ASP A 15 8.48 10.69 35.83
N VAL A 16 9.20 11.80 35.58
CA VAL A 16 8.81 12.77 34.53
C VAL A 16 9.03 12.24 33.12
N ARG A 17 10.10 11.45 32.89
CA ARG A 17 10.38 10.89 31.55
C ARG A 17 9.46 9.71 31.19
N ILE A 18 9.08 8.92 32.17
CA ILE A 18 8.15 7.80 31.98
C ILE A 18 6.75 8.35 31.63
N GLY A 19 6.32 9.43 32.26
CA GLY A 19 5.02 10.07 31.98
C GLY A 19 4.88 10.66 30.57
N VAL A 20 5.96 11.15 29.96
CA VAL A 20 5.91 11.70 28.59
C VAL A 20 5.75 10.58 27.55
N LEU A 21 6.47 9.48 27.65
CA LEU A 21 6.35 8.33 26.75
C LEU A 21 4.99 7.62 26.91
N GLU A 22 4.44 7.59 28.11
CA GLU A 22 3.08 7.08 28.37
C GLU A 22 2.00 7.99 27.79
N ARG A 23 2.11 9.32 27.96
CA ARG A 23 1.20 10.31 27.33
C ARG A 23 1.30 10.29 25.83
N LEU A 24 2.45 9.93 25.27
CA LEU A 24 2.67 9.82 23.84
C LEU A 24 2.15 8.50 23.25
N GLY A 25 1.70 7.52 24.03
CA GLY A 25 1.19 6.23 23.54
C GLY A 25 2.23 5.35 22.82
N ILE A 26 3.50 5.80 22.71
CA ILE A 26 4.58 5.13 21.98
C ILE A 26 4.89 3.75 22.61
N ARG A 27 4.72 3.61 23.91
CA ARG A 27 5.00 2.36 24.63
C ARG A 27 4.11 1.18 24.21
N HIS A 28 2.96 1.46 23.59
CA HIS A 28 1.99 0.44 23.17
C HIS A 28 1.95 0.24 21.65
N MET A 29 2.84 0.91 20.92
CA MET A 29 3.00 0.69 19.49
C MET A 29 3.60 -0.69 19.23
N ASP A 30 3.21 -1.29 18.12
CA ASP A 30 3.81 -2.51 17.63
C ASP A 30 5.20 -2.23 17.03
N GLY A 31 6.25 -2.57 17.81
CA GLY A 31 7.63 -2.31 17.41
C GLY A 31 8.07 -3.06 16.16
N TRP A 32 7.57 -4.28 15.93
CA TRP A 32 7.90 -5.06 14.74
C TRP A 32 7.28 -4.49 13.48
N LEU A 33 6.04 -3.97 13.58
CA LEU A 33 5.38 -3.28 12.49
C LEU A 33 6.13 -1.98 12.12
N ALA A 34 6.54 -1.20 13.12
CA ALA A 34 7.34 0.00 12.90
C ALA A 34 8.73 -0.32 12.34
N PHE A 35 9.40 -1.35 12.86
CA PHE A 35 10.71 -1.80 12.39
C PHE A 35 10.67 -2.20 10.92
N SER A 36 9.68 -3.00 10.50
CA SER A 36 9.55 -3.41 9.09
C SER A 36 9.32 -2.22 8.17
N ALA A 37 8.47 -1.26 8.55
CA ALA A 37 8.18 -0.08 7.75
C ALA A 37 9.41 0.85 7.61
N VAL A 38 10.08 1.12 8.73
CA VAL A 38 11.32 1.94 8.74
C VAL A 38 12.45 1.23 8.01
N GLY A 39 12.57 -0.09 8.17
CA GLY A 39 13.56 -0.90 7.46
C GLY A 39 13.38 -0.83 5.94
N LEU A 40 12.13 -0.96 5.45
CA LEU A 40 11.82 -0.88 4.02
C LEU A 40 12.17 0.50 3.43
N ILE A 41 11.75 1.60 4.07
CA ILE A 41 12.08 2.94 3.56
C ILE A 41 13.58 3.24 3.64
N ALA A 42 14.28 2.75 4.66
CA ALA A 42 15.73 2.88 4.77
C ALA A 42 16.45 2.12 3.65
N LEU A 43 16.03 0.89 3.34
CA LEU A 43 16.54 0.12 2.21
C LEU A 43 16.24 0.80 0.86
N SER A 44 15.05 1.41 0.71
CA SER A 44 14.71 2.20 -0.47
C SER A 44 15.69 3.35 -0.66
N ILE A 45 15.89 4.17 0.38
CA ILE A 45 16.82 5.31 0.34
C ILE A 45 18.25 4.83 0.04
N PHE A 46 18.69 3.76 0.69
CA PHE A 46 20.01 3.18 0.45
C PHE A 46 20.18 2.68 -0.99
N THR A 47 19.19 2.02 -1.55
CA THR A 47 19.21 1.56 -2.94
C THR A 47 19.24 2.74 -3.92
N LEU A 48 18.43 3.78 -3.66
CA LEU A 48 18.40 4.98 -4.48
C LEU A 48 19.73 5.75 -4.41
N MET A 49 20.39 5.85 -3.27
CA MET A 49 21.73 6.47 -3.14
C MET A 49 22.75 5.84 -4.10
N GLN A 50 22.63 4.55 -4.29
CA GLN A 50 23.56 3.79 -5.10
C GLN A 50 23.26 3.79 -6.60
N THR A 51 22.02 4.14 -6.99
CA THR A 51 21.55 4.03 -8.38
C THR A 51 21.22 5.37 -9.04
N SER A 52 21.04 6.45 -8.27
CA SER A 52 20.53 7.73 -8.79
C SER A 52 21.60 8.72 -9.25
N THR A 53 22.87 8.43 -9.09
CA THR A 53 23.98 9.34 -9.46
C THR A 53 23.99 9.76 -10.94
N THR A 54 23.33 9.00 -11.82
CA THR A 54 23.26 9.26 -13.27
C THR A 54 21.87 9.67 -13.76
N ALA A 55 20.86 9.77 -12.87
CA ALA A 55 19.47 9.86 -13.30
C ALA A 55 19.05 11.26 -13.81
N ILE A 56 19.56 12.32 -13.19
CA ILE A 56 19.25 13.71 -13.58
C ILE A 56 20.54 14.49 -13.63
N PRO A 57 20.95 15.01 -14.81
CA PRO A 57 22.11 15.88 -14.93
C PRO A 57 21.97 17.11 -14.03
N GLY A 58 22.97 17.39 -13.20
CA GLY A 58 22.97 18.53 -12.26
C GLY A 58 22.27 18.31 -10.92
N ALA A 59 21.54 17.19 -10.74
CA ALA A 59 20.85 16.87 -9.47
C ALA A 59 21.01 15.39 -9.08
N PRO A 60 22.22 14.91 -8.76
CA PRO A 60 22.49 13.49 -8.53
C PRO A 60 21.73 12.90 -7.35
N ASN A 61 21.35 13.70 -6.37
CA ASN A 61 20.64 13.26 -5.16
C ASN A 61 19.13 13.56 -5.17
N TYR A 62 18.56 13.92 -6.32
CA TYR A 62 17.16 14.33 -6.43
C TYR A 62 16.19 13.30 -5.85
N TYR A 63 16.29 12.04 -6.29
CA TYR A 63 15.39 10.96 -5.82
C TYR A 63 15.63 10.62 -4.35
N VAL A 64 16.89 10.63 -3.90
CA VAL A 64 17.28 10.32 -2.51
C VAL A 64 16.70 11.34 -1.53
N GLN A 65 16.92 12.63 -1.80
CA GLN A 65 16.45 13.72 -0.92
C GLN A 65 14.92 13.72 -0.81
N ARG A 66 14.22 13.57 -1.94
CA ARG A 66 12.76 13.52 -1.95
C ARG A 66 12.23 12.27 -1.26
N GLN A 67 12.81 11.09 -1.50
CA GLN A 67 12.39 9.86 -0.84
C GLN A 67 12.61 9.94 0.68
N ALA A 68 13.73 10.50 1.13
CA ALA A 68 14.00 10.73 2.54
C ALA A 68 12.98 11.71 3.17
N LEU A 69 12.64 12.81 2.46
CA LEU A 69 11.60 13.74 2.89
C LEU A 69 10.23 13.07 2.98
N TYR A 70 9.84 12.29 1.97
CA TYR A 70 8.57 11.56 1.95
C TYR A 70 8.51 10.51 3.08
N GLY A 71 9.63 9.82 3.33
CA GLY A 71 9.76 8.90 4.45
C GLY A 71 9.58 9.59 5.80
N LEU A 72 10.24 10.75 6.01
CA LEU A 72 10.11 11.54 7.23
C LEU A 72 8.66 12.02 7.44
N VAL A 73 8.06 12.64 6.41
CA VAL A 73 6.66 13.08 6.45
C VAL A 73 5.72 11.90 6.71
N GLY A 74 5.98 10.76 6.05
CA GLY A 74 5.22 9.53 6.25
C GLY A 74 5.31 8.99 7.67
N ILE A 75 6.51 8.96 8.28
CA ILE A 75 6.70 8.55 9.68
C ILE A 75 5.95 9.48 10.63
N VAL A 76 6.03 10.79 10.42
CA VAL A 76 5.29 11.77 11.22
C VAL A 76 3.78 11.56 11.09
N ALA A 77 3.29 11.36 9.86
CA ALA A 77 1.88 11.07 9.58
C ALA A 77 1.43 9.75 10.24
N MET A 78 2.25 8.68 10.18
CA MET A 78 2.02 7.42 10.87
C MET A 78 1.87 7.62 12.38
N LEU A 79 2.79 8.37 12.99
CA LEU A 79 2.75 8.69 14.42
C LEU A 79 1.53 9.54 14.79
N ALA A 80 1.14 10.49 13.96
CA ALA A 80 -0.02 11.34 14.19
C ALA A 80 -1.33 10.54 14.14
N ILE A 81 -1.55 9.74 13.08
CA ILE A 81 -2.78 8.97 12.91
C ILE A 81 -2.88 7.83 13.93
N SER A 82 -1.75 7.26 14.39
CA SER A 82 -1.74 6.22 15.42
C SER A 82 -2.33 6.67 16.76
N ARG A 83 -2.39 7.99 17.01
CA ARG A 83 -2.99 8.62 18.19
C ARG A 83 -4.49 8.77 18.10
N ILE A 84 -5.03 8.74 16.88
CA ILE A 84 -6.46 8.88 16.64
C ILE A 84 -7.11 7.52 16.89
N ASP A 85 -8.23 7.53 17.61
CA ASP A 85 -9.06 6.34 17.77
C ASP A 85 -9.62 5.91 16.41
N TYR A 86 -9.16 4.77 15.91
CA TYR A 86 -9.60 4.26 14.61
C TYR A 86 -11.12 4.04 14.55
N SER A 87 -11.79 3.80 15.69
CA SER A 87 -13.23 3.58 15.74
C SER A 87 -14.03 4.81 15.30
N ARG A 88 -13.47 6.03 15.44
CA ARG A 88 -14.10 7.28 14.97
C ARG A 88 -14.27 7.33 13.46
N PHE A 89 -13.38 6.68 12.70
CA PHE A 89 -13.51 6.64 11.24
C PHE A 89 -14.76 5.88 10.79
N ARG A 90 -15.30 4.96 11.59
CA ARG A 90 -16.57 4.30 11.31
C ARG A 90 -17.73 5.30 11.27
N GLU A 91 -17.75 6.26 12.17
CA GLU A 91 -18.82 7.29 12.22
C GLU A 91 -18.75 8.20 11.00
N LEU A 92 -17.53 8.48 10.53
CA LEU A 92 -17.25 9.34 9.38
C LEU A 92 -17.31 8.60 8.02
N ARG A 93 -17.71 7.32 7.97
CA ARG A 93 -17.65 6.47 6.76
C ARG A 93 -18.27 7.11 5.51
N VAL A 94 -19.42 7.78 5.65
CA VAL A 94 -20.11 8.42 4.52
C VAL A 94 -19.27 9.60 4.01
N GLY A 95 -18.78 10.45 4.92
CA GLY A 95 -17.92 11.58 4.55
C GLY A 95 -16.61 11.12 3.92
N ILE A 96 -15.99 10.07 4.46
CA ILE A 96 -14.76 9.46 3.92
C ILE A 96 -15.02 8.92 2.51
N TYR A 97 -16.12 8.21 2.31
CA TYR A 97 -16.47 7.63 1.01
C TYR A 97 -16.80 8.71 -0.04
N THR A 98 -17.57 9.73 0.35
CA THR A 98 -17.87 10.87 -0.53
C THR A 98 -16.61 11.62 -0.92
N PHE A 99 -15.72 11.86 0.05
CA PHE A 99 -14.42 12.49 -0.20
C PHE A 99 -13.54 11.63 -1.14
N LEU A 100 -13.52 10.30 -0.95
CA LEU A 100 -12.85 9.36 -1.84
C LEU A 100 -13.34 9.53 -3.29
N CYS A 101 -14.65 9.38 -3.51
CA CYS A 101 -15.21 9.49 -4.86
C CYS A 101 -15.02 10.88 -5.46
N ALA A 102 -15.24 11.93 -4.67
CA ALA A 102 -15.07 13.31 -5.11
C ALA A 102 -13.61 13.63 -5.47
N SER A 103 -12.64 13.15 -4.70
CA SER A 103 -11.21 13.36 -4.98
C SER A 103 -10.75 12.64 -6.25
N ILE A 104 -11.28 11.44 -6.53
CA ILE A 104 -11.00 10.73 -7.78
C ILE A 104 -11.64 11.46 -8.96
N LEU A 105 -12.89 11.91 -8.83
CA LEU A 105 -13.59 12.67 -9.86
C LEU A 105 -12.94 14.04 -10.13
N ALA A 106 -12.44 14.70 -9.10
CA ALA A 106 -11.76 15.99 -9.26
C ALA A 106 -10.53 15.91 -10.17
N ILE A 107 -9.87 14.77 -10.26
CA ILE A 107 -8.74 14.57 -11.19
C ILE A 107 -9.17 14.66 -12.65
N PHE A 108 -10.38 14.26 -13.03
CA PHE A 108 -10.86 14.40 -14.40
C PHE A 108 -10.99 15.86 -14.83
N VAL A 109 -11.20 16.77 -13.85
CA VAL A 109 -11.36 18.21 -14.10
C VAL A 109 -10.05 18.98 -13.95
N PHE A 110 -9.26 18.65 -12.92
CA PHE A 110 -8.08 19.42 -12.50
C PHE A 110 -6.77 18.66 -12.66
N GLY A 111 -6.80 17.39 -13.05
CA GLY A 111 -5.63 16.56 -13.11
C GLY A 111 -4.70 16.89 -14.28
N PHE A 112 -3.41 16.74 -14.05
CA PHE A 112 -2.39 16.86 -15.08
C PHE A 112 -2.20 15.54 -15.81
N SER A 113 -2.16 15.59 -17.15
CA SER A 113 -1.93 14.40 -17.98
C SER A 113 -0.45 14.14 -18.11
N SER A 114 0.02 13.02 -17.53
CA SER A 114 1.37 12.51 -17.73
C SER A 114 1.31 11.13 -18.36
N ARG A 115 2.11 10.89 -19.40
CA ARG A 115 2.17 9.61 -20.12
C ARG A 115 0.81 9.08 -20.60
N GLY A 116 -0.07 9.97 -21.08
CA GLY A 116 -1.39 9.59 -21.62
C GLY A 116 -2.46 9.27 -20.57
N SER A 117 -2.20 9.49 -19.29
CA SER A 117 -3.15 9.25 -18.20
C SER A 117 -3.13 10.42 -17.21
N THR A 118 -4.34 10.85 -16.82
CA THR A 118 -4.55 11.96 -15.87
C THR A 118 -4.71 11.34 -14.50
N GLN A 119 -3.63 11.32 -13.68
CA GLN A 119 -3.62 10.56 -12.42
C GLN A 119 -3.29 11.40 -11.19
N ALA A 120 -2.71 12.58 -11.38
CA ALA A 120 -2.10 13.32 -10.29
C ALA A 120 -2.30 14.83 -10.40
N LEU A 121 -2.21 15.49 -9.26
CA LEU A 121 -2.12 16.93 -9.12
C LEU A 121 -0.67 17.29 -8.81
N GLU A 122 -0.05 18.16 -9.60
CA GLU A 122 1.27 18.69 -9.31
C GLU A 122 1.19 19.76 -8.23
N LEU A 123 1.78 19.50 -7.09
CA LEU A 123 2.02 20.44 -6.02
C LEU A 123 3.48 20.89 -6.04
N PRO A 124 3.84 22.07 -5.53
CA PRO A 124 5.20 22.61 -5.64
C PRO A 124 6.32 21.68 -5.13
N PHE A 125 6.00 20.79 -4.19
CA PHE A 125 6.99 19.91 -3.53
C PHE A 125 6.77 18.42 -3.80
N PHE A 126 5.58 18.00 -4.23
CA PHE A 126 5.27 16.58 -4.52
C PHE A 126 4.07 16.44 -5.43
N THR A 127 4.00 15.31 -6.12
CA THR A 127 2.86 14.95 -6.96
C THR A 127 1.83 14.22 -6.10
N PHE A 128 0.66 14.80 -5.92
CA PHE A 128 -0.42 14.19 -5.14
C PHE A 128 -1.29 13.32 -6.05
N GLN A 129 -1.35 12.03 -5.74
CA GLN A 129 -2.21 11.07 -6.42
C GLN A 129 -3.34 10.64 -5.47
N PRO A 130 -4.57 11.15 -5.64
CA PRO A 130 -5.70 10.81 -4.78
C PRO A 130 -6.01 9.32 -4.71
N ALA A 131 -5.81 8.55 -5.78
CA ALA A 131 -6.00 7.12 -5.79
C ALA A 131 -5.05 6.38 -4.81
N GLU A 132 -3.88 6.91 -4.52
CA GLU A 132 -2.96 6.34 -3.53
C GLU A 132 -3.51 6.48 -2.10
N LEU A 133 -3.95 7.69 -1.71
CA LEU A 133 -4.61 7.92 -0.43
C LEU A 133 -5.97 7.19 -0.37
N GLY A 134 -6.65 7.12 -1.49
CA GLY A 134 -7.95 6.50 -1.64
C GLY A 134 -7.99 5.01 -1.26
N LYS A 135 -6.87 4.29 -1.33
CA LYS A 135 -6.77 2.91 -0.81
C LYS A 135 -7.12 2.84 0.67
N LEU A 136 -6.56 3.74 1.47
CA LEU A 136 -6.88 3.84 2.90
C LEU A 136 -8.33 4.27 3.12
N LEU A 137 -8.79 5.29 2.38
CA LEU A 137 -10.17 5.79 2.50
C LEU A 137 -11.21 4.72 2.14
N LEU A 138 -10.93 3.89 1.12
CA LEU A 138 -11.77 2.75 0.77
C LEU A 138 -11.82 1.73 1.89
N VAL A 139 -10.67 1.36 2.46
CA VAL A 139 -10.62 0.41 3.59
C VAL A 139 -11.46 0.91 4.75
N LEU A 140 -11.28 2.16 5.17
CA LEU A 140 -11.97 2.75 6.32
C LEU A 140 -13.48 2.85 6.08
N SER A 141 -13.90 3.35 4.92
CA SER A 141 -15.31 3.53 4.61
C SER A 141 -16.04 2.20 4.39
N LEU A 142 -15.48 1.30 3.57
CA LEU A 142 -16.10 0.00 3.26
C LEU A 142 -16.25 -0.86 4.50
N ALA A 143 -15.22 -0.94 5.35
CA ALA A 143 -15.31 -1.63 6.64
C ALA A 143 -16.43 -1.05 7.52
N GLY A 144 -16.61 0.28 7.54
CA GLY A 144 -17.67 0.96 8.27
C GLY A 144 -19.06 0.62 7.75
N PHE A 145 -19.26 0.64 6.43
CA PHE A 145 -20.53 0.26 5.81
C PHE A 145 -20.89 -1.19 6.06
N ILE A 146 -19.95 -2.12 5.97
CA ILE A 146 -20.17 -3.54 6.22
C ILE A 146 -20.65 -3.78 7.65
N ILE A 147 -20.02 -3.17 8.64
CA ILE A 147 -20.44 -3.34 10.06
C ILE A 147 -21.84 -2.83 10.30
N ASP A 148 -22.24 -1.73 9.66
CA ASP A 148 -23.58 -1.17 9.85
C ASP A 148 -24.67 -1.91 9.06
N ALA A 149 -24.32 -2.48 7.89
CA ALA A 149 -25.26 -3.26 7.07
C ALA A 149 -25.51 -4.67 7.60
N THR A 150 -24.65 -5.20 8.48
CA THR A 150 -24.75 -6.59 8.99
C THR A 150 -26.10 -6.90 9.66
N ARG A 151 -26.86 -5.89 10.05
CA ARG A 151 -28.15 -6.02 10.74
C ARG A 151 -29.38 -5.92 9.85
N ARG A 152 -29.25 -5.68 8.52
CA ARG A 152 -30.37 -5.35 7.63
C ARG A 152 -30.31 -6.14 6.32
N GLY A 153 -31.47 -6.66 5.88
CA GLY A 153 -31.64 -7.27 4.55
C GLY A 153 -31.16 -8.72 4.40
N SER A 154 -31.42 -9.31 3.24
CA SER A 154 -30.96 -10.65 2.86
C SER A 154 -29.44 -10.65 2.63
N GLU A 155 -28.82 -11.83 2.70
CA GLU A 155 -27.38 -11.97 2.48
C GLU A 155 -26.96 -11.54 1.07
N VAL A 156 -27.75 -11.86 0.07
CA VAL A 156 -27.50 -11.45 -1.33
C VAL A 156 -27.52 -9.93 -1.44
N HIS A 157 -28.54 -9.27 -0.87
CA HIS A 157 -28.65 -7.81 -0.91
C HIS A 157 -27.43 -7.14 -0.26
N ARG A 158 -26.97 -7.65 0.89
CA ARG A 158 -25.75 -7.16 1.55
C ARG A 158 -24.51 -7.35 0.68
N THR A 159 -24.35 -8.53 0.05
CA THR A 159 -23.23 -8.80 -0.84
C THR A 159 -23.21 -7.81 -2.01
N VAL A 160 -24.36 -7.57 -2.65
CA VAL A 160 -24.48 -6.60 -3.75
C VAL A 160 -24.14 -5.18 -3.29
N GLN A 161 -24.60 -4.78 -2.09
CA GLN A 161 -24.24 -3.47 -1.53
C GLN A 161 -22.71 -3.33 -1.31
N TYR A 162 -22.06 -4.36 -0.76
CA TYR A 162 -20.60 -4.32 -0.53
C TYR A 162 -19.84 -4.25 -1.85
N LEU A 163 -20.27 -5.01 -2.85
CA LEU A 163 -19.72 -4.92 -4.20
C LEU A 163 -19.91 -3.54 -4.80
N ALA A 164 -21.11 -2.99 -4.75
CA ALA A 164 -21.36 -1.64 -5.29
C ALA A 164 -20.47 -0.60 -4.63
N LEU A 165 -20.39 -0.61 -3.29
CA LEU A 165 -19.54 0.33 -2.53
C LEU A 165 -18.05 0.17 -2.82
N GLY A 166 -17.58 -1.05 -3.05
CA GLY A 166 -16.17 -1.30 -3.39
C GLY A 166 -15.86 -1.04 -4.86
N PHE A 167 -16.72 -1.48 -5.78
CA PHE A 167 -16.45 -1.42 -7.21
C PHE A 167 -16.79 -0.07 -7.86
N VAL A 168 -17.61 0.78 -7.27
CA VAL A 168 -17.83 2.15 -7.78
C VAL A 168 -16.52 2.95 -7.78
N PRO A 169 -15.79 3.12 -6.65
CA PRO A 169 -14.49 3.79 -6.68
C PRO A 169 -13.45 3.02 -7.50
N THR A 170 -13.49 1.68 -7.52
CA THR A 170 -12.62 0.86 -8.39
C THR A 170 -12.82 1.20 -9.87
N GLY A 171 -14.06 1.34 -10.34
CA GLY A 171 -14.38 1.72 -11.71
C GLY A 171 -13.93 3.14 -12.05
N LEU A 172 -14.08 4.08 -11.12
CA LEU A 172 -13.57 5.45 -11.31
C LEU A 172 -12.04 5.47 -11.47
N VAL A 173 -11.32 4.70 -10.65
CA VAL A 173 -9.85 4.59 -10.75
C VAL A 173 -9.44 3.85 -12.01
N LEU A 174 -10.19 2.84 -12.46
CA LEU A 174 -9.90 2.07 -13.68
C LEU A 174 -9.78 2.97 -14.93
N LEU A 175 -10.58 4.04 -14.99
CA LEU A 175 -10.52 5.01 -16.09
C LEU A 175 -9.20 5.81 -16.12
N GLN A 176 -8.49 5.85 -14.99
CA GLN A 176 -7.24 6.59 -14.81
C GLN A 176 -6.02 5.65 -14.81
N ASP A 177 -6.07 4.60 -14.00
CA ASP A 177 -4.97 3.67 -13.76
C ASP A 177 -5.47 2.25 -13.49
N LEU A 178 -5.14 1.35 -14.39
CA LEU A 178 -5.51 -0.08 -14.28
C LEU A 178 -4.84 -0.72 -13.06
N GLY A 179 -3.57 -0.43 -12.80
CA GLY A 179 -2.82 -1.04 -11.70
C GLY A 179 -3.45 -0.73 -10.34
N THR A 180 -3.67 0.54 -10.05
CA THR A 180 -4.29 0.96 -8.79
C THR A 180 -5.72 0.44 -8.67
N SER A 181 -6.50 0.34 -9.77
CA SER A 181 -7.85 -0.22 -9.73
C SER A 181 -7.87 -1.69 -9.30
N LEU A 182 -6.87 -2.49 -9.69
CA LEU A 182 -6.73 -3.87 -9.23
C LEU A 182 -6.47 -3.94 -7.71
N VAL A 183 -5.72 -2.98 -7.15
CA VAL A 183 -5.52 -2.89 -5.69
C VAL A 183 -6.84 -2.59 -4.98
N TYR A 184 -7.68 -1.70 -5.52
CA TYR A 184 -9.01 -1.42 -4.97
C TYR A 184 -9.92 -2.65 -5.00
N ALA A 185 -9.90 -3.40 -6.09
CA ALA A 185 -10.62 -4.66 -6.20
C ALA A 185 -10.13 -5.69 -5.15
N ALA A 186 -8.81 -5.83 -4.99
CA ALA A 186 -8.20 -6.71 -4.00
C ALA A 186 -8.58 -6.30 -2.56
N ILE A 187 -8.58 -5.00 -2.23
CA ILE A 187 -9.06 -4.47 -0.94
C ILE A 187 -10.50 -4.89 -0.71
N THR A 188 -11.37 -4.66 -1.70
CA THR A 188 -12.80 -4.98 -1.60
C THR A 188 -13.02 -6.46 -1.34
N LEU A 189 -12.38 -7.33 -2.12
CA LEU A 189 -12.49 -8.79 -1.97
C LEU A 189 -11.93 -9.26 -0.63
N THR A 190 -10.78 -8.74 -0.20
CA THR A 190 -10.17 -9.12 1.09
C THR A 190 -11.08 -8.75 2.26
N ILE A 191 -11.67 -7.55 2.25
CA ILE A 191 -12.61 -7.12 3.29
C ILE A 191 -13.88 -8.00 3.29
N MET A 192 -14.40 -8.37 2.11
CA MET A 192 -15.54 -9.28 2.00
C MET A 192 -15.23 -10.68 2.55
N VAL A 193 -14.04 -11.22 2.28
CA VAL A 193 -13.57 -12.49 2.88
C VAL A 193 -13.50 -12.37 4.41
N ALA A 194 -12.90 -11.29 4.92
CA ALA A 194 -12.80 -11.03 6.36
C ALA A 194 -14.17 -10.81 7.02
N ALA A 195 -15.14 -10.24 6.28
CA ALA A 195 -16.53 -10.08 6.69
C ALA A 195 -17.34 -11.39 6.66
N ARG A 196 -16.71 -12.51 6.30
CA ARG A 196 -17.32 -13.83 6.19
C ARG A 196 -18.52 -13.88 5.24
N VAL A 197 -18.43 -13.19 4.10
CA VAL A 197 -19.39 -13.33 3.01
C VAL A 197 -19.35 -14.80 2.51
N ARG A 198 -20.50 -15.35 2.14
CA ARG A 198 -20.61 -16.74 1.67
C ARG A 198 -19.67 -17.01 0.50
N TRP A 199 -18.97 -18.13 0.55
CA TRP A 199 -18.02 -18.54 -0.50
C TRP A 199 -18.68 -18.65 -1.88
N SER A 200 -19.96 -19.05 -1.94
CA SER A 200 -20.72 -19.09 -3.21
C SER A 200 -20.87 -17.70 -3.85
N HIS A 201 -21.07 -16.65 -3.05
CA HIS A 201 -21.12 -15.29 -3.56
C HIS A 201 -19.74 -14.81 -4.02
N LEU A 202 -18.68 -15.12 -3.26
CA LEU A 202 -17.32 -14.80 -3.65
C LEU A 202 -16.90 -15.52 -4.94
N ALA A 203 -17.26 -16.80 -5.07
CA ALA A 203 -17.06 -17.56 -6.30
C ALA A 203 -17.81 -16.94 -7.49
N ALA A 204 -19.08 -16.55 -7.30
CA ALA A 204 -19.84 -15.85 -8.35
C ALA A 204 -19.19 -14.52 -8.76
N VAL A 205 -18.65 -13.75 -7.79
CA VAL A 205 -17.89 -12.52 -8.07
C VAL A 205 -16.61 -12.82 -8.85
N ALA A 206 -15.86 -13.85 -8.46
CA ALA A 206 -14.65 -14.25 -9.16
C ALA A 206 -14.95 -14.68 -10.61
N VAL A 207 -15.99 -15.49 -10.83
CA VAL A 207 -16.44 -15.88 -12.18
C VAL A 207 -16.89 -14.66 -12.97
N GLY A 208 -17.68 -13.77 -12.36
CA GLY A 208 -18.11 -12.51 -12.99
C GLY A 208 -16.93 -11.62 -13.39
N LEU A 209 -15.93 -11.49 -12.54
CA LEU A 209 -14.71 -10.72 -12.85
C LEU A 209 -13.93 -11.33 -14.02
N VAL A 210 -13.75 -12.66 -14.03
CA VAL A 210 -13.11 -13.38 -15.14
C VAL A 210 -13.90 -13.18 -16.44
N ALA A 211 -15.24 -13.26 -16.37
CA ALA A 211 -16.10 -13.03 -17.54
C ALA A 211 -15.97 -11.59 -18.06
N VAL A 212 -15.95 -10.59 -17.18
CA VAL A 212 -15.75 -9.18 -17.55
C VAL A 212 -14.37 -8.99 -18.20
N ILE A 213 -13.31 -9.57 -17.62
CA ILE A 213 -11.96 -9.52 -18.20
C ILE A 213 -11.96 -10.17 -19.59
N ALA A 214 -12.58 -11.33 -19.76
CA ALA A 214 -12.66 -12.01 -21.06
C ALA A 214 -13.45 -11.18 -22.10
N VAL A 215 -14.54 -10.55 -21.71
CA VAL A 215 -15.31 -9.66 -22.59
C VAL A 215 -14.46 -8.45 -23.00
N VAL A 216 -13.79 -7.80 -22.06
CA VAL A 216 -12.99 -6.59 -22.33
C VAL A 216 -11.75 -6.92 -23.18
N LEU A 217 -11.10 -8.07 -22.95
CA LEU A 217 -9.86 -8.42 -23.63
C LEU A 217 -10.08 -9.14 -24.96
N VAL A 218 -11.19 -9.84 -25.14
CA VAL A 218 -11.41 -10.69 -26.30
C VAL A 218 -12.61 -10.22 -27.13
N ALA A 219 -13.77 -10.05 -26.49
CA ALA A 219 -15.00 -9.76 -27.23
C ALA A 219 -15.04 -8.32 -27.76
N MET A 220 -14.67 -7.32 -26.95
CA MET A 220 -14.72 -5.91 -27.36
C MET A 220 -13.76 -5.56 -28.48
N PRO A 221 -12.47 -5.98 -28.46
CA PRO A 221 -11.58 -5.80 -29.60
C PRO A 221 -12.06 -6.50 -30.87
N ALA A 222 -12.63 -7.72 -30.74
CA ALA A 222 -13.19 -8.46 -31.88
C ALA A 222 -14.38 -7.73 -32.53
N LEU A 223 -15.12 -6.91 -31.75
CA LEU A 223 -16.22 -6.07 -32.22
C LEU A 223 -15.78 -4.70 -32.75
N GLY A 224 -14.47 -4.41 -32.75
CA GLY A 224 -13.91 -3.12 -33.19
C GLY A 224 -14.12 -1.96 -32.23
N THR A 225 -14.51 -2.23 -30.99
CA THR A 225 -14.76 -1.22 -29.94
C THR A 225 -13.86 -1.44 -28.72
N PRO A 226 -12.53 -1.24 -28.83
CA PRO A 226 -11.63 -1.46 -27.71
C PRO A 226 -11.94 -0.50 -26.57
N VAL A 227 -12.16 -1.03 -25.37
CA VAL A 227 -12.41 -0.24 -24.13
C VAL A 227 -11.09 0.17 -23.47
N LEU A 228 -10.05 -0.64 -23.66
CA LEU A 228 -8.74 -0.37 -23.11
C LEU A 228 -8.00 0.65 -23.97
N LYS A 229 -7.25 1.51 -23.32
CA LYS A 229 -6.30 2.41 -23.99
C LYS A 229 -5.16 1.60 -24.60
N GLU A 230 -4.56 2.10 -25.67
CA GLU A 230 -3.48 1.43 -26.40
C GLU A 230 -2.36 0.91 -25.47
N TYR A 231 -1.85 1.77 -24.58
CA TYR A 231 -0.82 1.38 -23.60
C TYR A 231 -1.24 0.26 -22.63
N GLN A 232 -2.54 0.12 -22.32
CA GLN A 232 -3.05 -0.96 -21.47
C GLN A 232 -3.09 -2.29 -22.22
N THR A 233 -3.45 -2.24 -23.49
CA THR A 233 -3.46 -3.40 -24.36
C THR A 233 -2.02 -3.87 -24.62
N GLU A 234 -1.08 -2.97 -24.89
CA GLU A 234 0.34 -3.29 -25.04
C GLU A 234 0.93 -4.02 -23.82
N ARG A 235 0.63 -3.55 -22.60
CA ARG A 235 1.10 -4.21 -21.36
C ARG A 235 0.58 -5.63 -21.18
N LEU A 236 -0.61 -5.92 -21.68
CA LEU A 236 -1.20 -7.26 -21.60
C LEU A 236 -0.71 -8.16 -22.73
N THR A 237 -0.59 -7.64 -23.95
CA THR A 237 -0.08 -8.40 -25.10
C THR A 237 1.40 -8.72 -24.97
N SER A 238 2.21 -7.81 -24.43
CA SER A 238 3.64 -8.05 -24.15
C SER A 238 3.85 -9.17 -23.12
N PHE A 239 2.92 -9.31 -22.17
CA PHE A 239 2.96 -10.42 -21.21
C PHE A 239 2.61 -11.78 -21.87
N LEU A 240 1.61 -11.80 -22.77
CA LEU A 240 1.17 -13.03 -23.44
C LEU A 240 2.13 -13.47 -24.55
N SER A 241 2.84 -12.54 -25.18
CA SER A 241 3.75 -12.79 -26.30
C SER A 241 5.07 -12.03 -26.13
N PRO A 242 5.91 -12.39 -25.15
CA PRO A 242 7.14 -11.65 -24.81
C PRO A 242 8.17 -11.59 -25.95
N SER A 243 8.11 -12.52 -26.89
CA SER A 243 9.08 -12.62 -28.02
C SER A 243 8.75 -11.71 -29.20
N SER A 244 7.52 -11.24 -29.33
CA SER A 244 7.07 -10.38 -30.42
C SER A 244 7.13 -8.89 -30.08
N ASP A 245 7.27 -8.55 -28.81
CA ASP A 245 7.25 -7.17 -28.32
C ASP A 245 8.68 -6.67 -28.07
N ILE A 246 9.26 -6.03 -29.12
CA ILE A 246 10.51 -5.27 -29.01
C ILE A 246 10.25 -3.86 -28.46
N GLY A 247 8.98 -3.54 -28.16
CA GLY A 247 8.52 -2.26 -27.63
C GLY A 247 8.88 -2.06 -26.15
N ASP A 248 8.61 -0.86 -25.65
CA ASP A 248 9.06 -0.37 -24.34
C ASP A 248 8.73 -1.28 -23.14
N ALA A 249 7.52 -1.83 -23.07
CA ALA A 249 7.07 -2.56 -21.89
C ALA A 249 7.72 -3.95 -21.78
N GLY A 250 7.70 -4.74 -22.84
CA GLY A 250 8.33 -6.08 -22.89
C GLY A 250 9.85 -6.01 -22.70
N TYR A 251 10.48 -4.99 -23.29
CA TYR A 251 11.91 -4.74 -23.11
C TYR A 251 12.27 -4.51 -21.64
N GLN A 252 11.55 -3.62 -20.94
CA GLN A 252 11.82 -3.31 -19.53
C GLN A 252 11.70 -4.55 -18.63
N GLN A 253 10.66 -5.38 -18.84
CA GLN A 253 10.48 -6.61 -18.07
C GLN A 253 11.60 -7.62 -18.34
N ASN A 254 12.04 -7.76 -19.60
CA ASN A 254 13.16 -8.62 -19.93
C ASN A 254 14.47 -8.15 -19.31
N GLN A 255 14.75 -6.85 -19.33
CA GLN A 255 15.93 -6.28 -18.66
C GLN A 255 15.88 -6.47 -17.14
N ALA A 256 14.70 -6.34 -16.52
CA ALA A 256 14.52 -6.65 -15.11
C ALA A 256 14.85 -8.11 -14.78
N LYS A 257 14.35 -9.07 -15.58
CA LYS A 257 14.67 -10.50 -15.42
C LYS A 257 16.16 -10.78 -15.59
N VAL A 258 16.81 -10.17 -16.60
CA VAL A 258 18.27 -10.28 -16.80
C VAL A 258 19.02 -9.74 -15.58
N GLY A 259 18.62 -8.57 -15.04
CA GLY A 259 19.20 -8.00 -13.84
C GLY A 259 19.07 -8.92 -12.62
N ILE A 260 17.88 -9.45 -12.37
CA ILE A 260 17.62 -10.40 -11.24
C ILE A 260 18.49 -11.64 -11.41
N GLY A 261 18.53 -12.24 -12.61
CA GLY A 261 19.34 -13.43 -12.88
C GLY A 261 20.85 -13.17 -12.73
N ALA A 262 21.31 -12.00 -13.16
CA ALA A 262 22.71 -11.59 -13.05
C ALA A 262 23.16 -11.33 -11.61
N GLY A 263 22.21 -11.01 -10.71
CA GLY A 263 22.50 -10.74 -9.30
C GLY A 263 23.05 -11.93 -8.51
N GLY A 264 22.70 -13.17 -8.89
CA GLY A 264 23.15 -14.38 -8.19
C GLY A 264 22.81 -14.35 -6.70
N THR A 265 23.70 -14.88 -5.84
CA THR A 265 23.44 -14.97 -4.39
C THR A 265 23.74 -13.67 -3.65
N THR A 266 24.83 -12.98 -3.97
CA THR A 266 25.35 -11.81 -3.21
C THR A 266 25.25 -10.49 -3.96
N GLY A 267 24.82 -10.53 -5.23
CA GLY A 267 24.67 -9.34 -6.07
C GLY A 267 25.96 -8.96 -6.81
N ARG A 268 25.82 -8.02 -7.73
CA ARG A 268 26.91 -7.46 -8.54
C ARG A 268 27.48 -6.16 -7.98
N GLY A 269 26.91 -5.61 -6.93
CA GLY A 269 27.34 -4.35 -6.32
C GLY A 269 27.45 -3.22 -7.33
N ASP A 270 28.62 -2.58 -7.40
CA ASP A 270 28.87 -1.47 -8.35
C ASP A 270 29.01 -1.92 -9.81
N GLN A 271 29.11 -3.21 -10.06
CA GLN A 271 29.12 -3.80 -11.41
C GLN A 271 27.72 -4.12 -11.95
N ALA A 272 26.67 -3.70 -11.25
CA ALA A 272 25.27 -3.85 -11.70
C ALA A 272 25.04 -3.03 -12.98
N THR A 273 24.94 -3.70 -14.11
CA THR A 273 24.89 -3.05 -15.45
C THR A 273 23.50 -2.60 -15.82
N GLN A 274 22.46 -3.39 -15.52
CA GLN A 274 21.09 -3.09 -15.93
C GLN A 274 20.57 -1.84 -15.21
N SER A 275 20.80 -1.75 -13.90
CA SER A 275 20.38 -0.61 -13.09
C SER A 275 21.27 0.62 -13.29
N ARG A 276 22.58 0.46 -13.50
CA ARG A 276 23.53 1.59 -13.62
C ARG A 276 23.49 2.25 -15.00
N LEU A 277 23.43 1.47 -16.08
CA LEU A 277 23.46 2.00 -17.44
C LEU A 277 22.08 2.46 -17.95
N GLY A 278 21.02 2.33 -17.14
CA GLY A 278 19.70 2.84 -17.47
C GLY A 278 18.92 1.96 -18.44
N PHE A 279 19.28 0.68 -18.60
CA PHE A 279 18.52 -0.27 -19.42
C PHE A 279 17.10 -0.52 -18.88
N VAL A 280 16.84 -0.18 -17.60
CA VAL A 280 15.51 -0.19 -17.00
C VAL A 280 15.12 1.26 -16.68
N PRO A 281 14.34 1.95 -17.52
CA PRO A 281 13.97 3.35 -17.34
C PRO A 281 13.23 3.61 -16.00
N GLU A 282 12.27 2.75 -15.63
CA GLU A 282 11.48 2.86 -14.40
C GLU A 282 12.12 2.13 -13.21
N ARG A 283 13.46 2.11 -13.14
CA ARG A 283 14.23 1.45 -12.06
C ARG A 283 13.98 2.04 -10.67
N HIS A 284 13.55 3.30 -10.58
CA HIS A 284 13.31 3.96 -9.30
C HIS A 284 11.88 3.74 -8.77
N THR A 285 10.96 3.35 -9.64
CA THR A 285 9.54 3.17 -9.36
C THR A 285 9.15 1.69 -9.39
N ASP A 286 8.77 1.21 -10.56
CA ASP A 286 8.12 -0.10 -10.72
C ASP A 286 9.10 -1.27 -10.65
N PHE A 287 10.34 -1.05 -11.06
CA PHE A 287 11.38 -2.10 -11.14
C PHE A 287 12.44 -2.00 -10.03
N ILE A 288 12.15 -1.32 -8.92
CA ILE A 288 13.09 -1.18 -7.80
C ILE A 288 13.49 -2.54 -7.21
N PHE A 289 12.59 -3.54 -7.22
CA PHE A 289 12.90 -4.90 -6.76
C PHE A 289 13.97 -5.57 -7.62
N ALA A 290 13.92 -5.40 -8.94
CA ALA A 290 14.95 -5.92 -9.85
C ALA A 290 16.32 -5.26 -9.57
N VAL A 291 16.33 -3.95 -9.27
CA VAL A 291 17.55 -3.22 -8.87
C VAL A 291 18.15 -3.80 -7.59
N VAL A 292 17.30 -4.05 -6.58
CA VAL A 292 17.75 -4.69 -5.32
C VAL A 292 18.33 -6.07 -5.60
N ALA A 293 17.65 -6.89 -6.40
CA ALA A 293 18.08 -8.24 -6.73
C ALA A 293 19.36 -8.25 -7.56
N GLU A 294 19.54 -7.36 -8.54
CA GLU A 294 20.78 -7.24 -9.29
C GLU A 294 21.96 -6.83 -8.42
N ARG A 295 21.74 -5.82 -7.56
CA ARG A 295 22.81 -5.18 -6.81
C ARG A 295 23.23 -5.95 -5.57
N TYR A 296 22.25 -6.50 -4.83
CA TYR A 296 22.46 -7.22 -3.55
C TYR A 296 22.16 -8.70 -3.63
N GLY A 297 21.80 -9.21 -4.81
CA GLY A 297 21.55 -10.61 -5.06
C GLY A 297 20.32 -11.16 -4.36
N PHE A 298 20.29 -12.48 -4.26
CA PHE A 298 19.25 -13.20 -3.53
C PHE A 298 19.13 -12.74 -2.06
N LEU A 299 20.26 -12.46 -1.40
CA LEU A 299 20.25 -12.02 0.01
C LEU A 299 19.53 -10.66 0.19
N GLY A 300 19.75 -9.71 -0.72
CA GLY A 300 19.05 -8.42 -0.70
C GLY A 300 17.55 -8.57 -0.98
N ALA A 301 17.19 -9.35 -1.98
CA ALA A 301 15.80 -9.65 -2.31
C ALA A 301 15.08 -10.37 -1.14
N ALA A 302 15.75 -11.37 -0.53
CA ALA A 302 15.22 -12.11 0.61
C ALA A 302 15.03 -11.20 1.84
N LEU A 303 15.93 -10.27 2.10
CA LEU A 303 15.78 -9.28 3.18
C LEU A 303 14.54 -8.41 2.98
N VAL A 304 14.34 -7.87 1.76
CA VAL A 304 13.15 -7.07 1.42
C VAL A 304 11.87 -7.89 1.62
N LEU A 305 11.82 -9.10 1.07
CA LEU A 305 10.65 -9.97 1.20
C LEU A 305 10.40 -10.40 2.66
N SER A 306 11.46 -10.59 3.46
CA SER A 306 11.34 -10.89 4.89
C SER A 306 10.74 -9.73 5.69
N LEU A 307 11.08 -8.48 5.36
CA LEU A 307 10.48 -7.30 5.97
C LEU A 307 8.99 -7.17 5.60
N TYR A 308 8.61 -7.44 4.34
CA TYR A 308 7.19 -7.50 3.96
C TYR A 308 6.45 -8.65 4.64
N ALA A 309 7.06 -9.83 4.75
CA ALA A 309 6.48 -10.97 5.46
C ALA A 309 6.24 -10.63 6.94
N LEU A 310 7.20 -9.94 7.59
CA LEU A 310 7.06 -9.46 8.96
C LEU A 310 5.92 -8.44 9.09
N LEU A 311 5.85 -7.46 8.19
CA LEU A 311 4.80 -6.45 8.16
C LEU A 311 3.42 -7.10 7.99
N PHE A 312 3.30 -8.02 7.05
CA PHE A 312 2.07 -8.76 6.80
C PHE A 312 1.65 -9.63 7.98
N TRP A 313 2.59 -10.38 8.54
CA TRP A 313 2.33 -11.21 9.72
C TRP A 313 1.82 -10.37 10.90
N ARG A 314 2.43 -9.19 11.13
CA ARG A 314 1.95 -8.26 12.18
C ARG A 314 0.56 -7.73 11.88
N ALA A 315 0.27 -7.36 10.63
CA ALA A 315 -1.06 -6.92 10.22
C ALA A 315 -2.12 -8.01 10.44
N LEU A 316 -1.84 -9.26 10.08
CA LEU A 316 -2.72 -10.42 10.36
C LEU A 316 -2.93 -10.62 11.86
N ARG A 317 -1.86 -10.52 12.65
CA ARG A 317 -1.98 -10.65 14.10
C ARG A 317 -2.88 -9.55 14.69
N LEU A 318 -2.81 -8.34 14.17
CA LEU A 318 -3.68 -7.23 14.61
C LEU A 318 -5.15 -7.47 14.26
N MET A 319 -5.47 -8.19 13.18
CA MET A 319 -6.84 -8.63 12.91
C MET A 319 -7.43 -9.46 14.07
N THR A 320 -6.63 -10.36 14.64
CA THR A 320 -7.07 -11.23 15.74
C THR A 320 -7.09 -10.52 17.10
N LEU A 321 -6.23 -9.51 17.28
CA LEU A 321 -6.11 -8.74 18.52
C LEU A 321 -7.07 -7.55 18.60
N SER A 322 -7.71 -7.20 17.49
CA SER A 322 -8.60 -6.03 17.40
C SER A 322 -9.79 -6.17 18.38
N LYS A 323 -10.11 -5.08 19.08
CA LYS A 323 -11.21 -5.04 20.05
C LYS A 323 -12.60 -5.19 19.44
N ASN A 324 -12.74 -4.85 18.15
CA ASN A 324 -14.04 -4.83 17.48
C ASN A 324 -13.91 -5.29 16.03
N ALA A 325 -15.04 -5.75 15.46
CA ALA A 325 -15.08 -6.24 14.09
C ALA A 325 -14.68 -5.18 13.06
N TYR A 326 -14.88 -3.88 13.35
CA TYR A 326 -14.45 -2.80 12.46
C TYR A 326 -12.92 -2.79 12.29
N GLY A 327 -12.18 -2.83 13.40
CA GLY A 327 -10.71 -2.90 13.33
C GLY A 327 -10.19 -4.18 12.69
N THR A 328 -10.88 -5.32 12.86
CA THR A 328 -10.56 -6.56 12.14
C THR A 328 -10.67 -6.37 10.62
N LEU A 329 -11.77 -5.78 10.13
CA LEU A 329 -11.97 -5.52 8.70
C LEU A 329 -10.98 -4.49 8.16
N VAL A 330 -10.67 -3.44 8.92
CA VAL A 330 -9.67 -2.43 8.54
C VAL A 330 -8.29 -3.06 8.43
N ALA A 331 -7.87 -3.85 9.42
CA ALA A 331 -6.59 -4.55 9.38
C ALA A 331 -6.50 -5.54 8.20
N ALA A 332 -7.59 -6.26 7.91
CA ALA A 332 -7.69 -7.14 6.76
C ALA A 332 -7.52 -6.39 5.44
N GLY A 333 -8.25 -5.28 5.27
CA GLY A 333 -8.18 -4.46 4.04
C GLY A 333 -6.78 -3.89 3.81
N ILE A 334 -6.12 -3.38 4.85
CA ILE A 334 -4.74 -2.87 4.76
C ILE A 334 -3.76 -4.01 4.43
N ALA A 335 -3.87 -5.16 5.10
CA ALA A 335 -3.05 -6.32 4.83
C ALA A 335 -3.22 -6.81 3.39
N GLY A 336 -4.46 -6.90 2.91
CA GLY A 336 -4.78 -7.28 1.53
C GLY A 336 -4.21 -6.32 0.50
N ALA A 337 -4.29 -5.00 0.74
CA ALA A 337 -3.71 -3.99 -0.13
C ALA A 337 -2.19 -4.17 -0.27
N ILE A 338 -1.48 -4.29 0.86
CA ILE A 338 -0.01 -4.40 0.87
C ILE A 338 0.45 -5.71 0.22
N VAL A 339 -0.17 -6.85 0.60
CA VAL A 339 0.20 -8.15 0.02
C VAL A 339 -0.05 -8.20 -1.48
N PHE A 340 -1.19 -7.70 -1.93
CA PHE A 340 -1.51 -7.67 -3.36
C PHE A 340 -0.50 -6.81 -4.13
N GLN A 341 -0.17 -5.60 -3.63
CA GLN A 341 0.83 -4.73 -4.26
C GLN A 341 2.21 -5.39 -4.32
N VAL A 342 2.67 -6.01 -3.23
CA VAL A 342 3.95 -6.73 -3.19
C VAL A 342 3.95 -7.91 -4.17
N PHE A 343 2.88 -8.72 -4.17
CA PHE A 343 2.76 -9.89 -5.02
C PHE A 343 2.79 -9.51 -6.52
N VAL A 344 2.02 -8.50 -6.90
CA VAL A 344 1.98 -8.07 -8.30
C VAL A 344 3.28 -7.39 -8.72
N ASN A 345 3.85 -6.50 -7.90
CA ASN A 345 5.11 -5.82 -8.23
C ASN A 345 6.27 -6.81 -8.35
N VAL A 346 6.47 -7.68 -7.37
CA VAL A 346 7.53 -8.71 -7.43
C VAL A 346 7.25 -9.67 -8.58
N GLY A 347 5.99 -10.08 -8.77
CA GLY A 347 5.59 -10.95 -9.86
C GLY A 347 5.88 -10.38 -11.25
N MET A 348 5.62 -9.08 -11.47
CA MET A 348 5.94 -8.44 -12.76
C MET A 348 7.45 -8.33 -13.00
N ASN A 349 8.25 -8.07 -11.95
CA ASN A 349 9.71 -8.06 -12.04
C ASN A 349 10.28 -9.44 -12.40
N LEU A 350 9.64 -10.52 -11.91
CA LEU A 350 10.01 -11.91 -12.24
C LEU A 350 9.42 -12.39 -13.59
N GLY A 351 8.52 -11.62 -14.19
CA GLY A 351 7.84 -12.01 -15.43
C GLY A 351 6.69 -13.00 -15.26
N ILE A 352 6.19 -13.17 -14.03
CA ILE A 352 5.04 -14.03 -13.68
C ILE A 352 3.72 -13.27 -13.82
N MET A 353 3.76 -11.94 -13.74
CA MET A 353 2.62 -11.03 -13.85
C MET A 353 2.85 -10.01 -14.96
N PRO A 354 1.78 -9.47 -15.58
CA PRO A 354 1.90 -8.37 -16.53
C PRO A 354 2.40 -7.10 -15.85
N ILE A 355 2.95 -6.17 -16.62
CA ILE A 355 3.40 -4.87 -16.13
C ILE A 355 2.17 -4.03 -15.82
N THR A 356 1.91 -3.79 -14.54
CA THR A 356 0.72 -3.07 -14.06
C THR A 356 1.01 -1.63 -13.66
N GLY A 357 2.27 -1.28 -13.41
CA GLY A 357 2.62 0.04 -12.85
C GLY A 357 2.28 0.18 -11.36
N ILE A 358 2.06 -0.91 -10.64
CA ILE A 358 1.79 -0.89 -9.20
C ILE A 358 3.11 -0.71 -8.45
N PRO A 359 3.28 0.37 -7.67
CA PRO A 359 4.52 0.59 -6.92
C PRO A 359 4.66 -0.41 -5.77
N LEU A 360 5.90 -0.77 -5.46
CA LEU A 360 6.24 -1.58 -4.30
C LEU A 360 6.16 -0.71 -3.02
N PRO A 361 5.25 -0.99 -2.07
CA PRO A 361 4.99 -0.13 -0.91
C PRO A 361 6.25 0.20 -0.11
N LEU A 362 6.51 1.46 0.20
CA LEU A 362 7.70 1.98 0.90
C LEU A 362 9.05 1.81 0.18
N MET A 363 9.15 0.93 -0.81
CA MET A 363 10.39 0.72 -1.58
C MET A 363 10.45 1.59 -2.83
N SER A 364 9.37 1.64 -3.63
CA SER A 364 9.29 2.45 -4.84
C SER A 364 9.36 3.94 -4.51
N TYR A 365 10.03 4.71 -5.39
CA TYR A 365 10.00 6.16 -5.31
C TYR A 365 8.61 6.69 -5.63
N GLY A 366 8.06 7.50 -4.71
CA GLY A 366 6.76 8.13 -4.91
C GLY A 366 6.16 8.71 -3.63
N GLY A 367 6.00 10.03 -3.58
CA GLY A 367 5.56 10.73 -2.37
C GLY A 367 4.20 10.27 -1.87
N SER A 368 3.19 10.23 -2.77
CA SER A 368 1.83 9.81 -2.40
C SER A 368 1.77 8.37 -1.94
N ALA A 369 2.48 7.45 -2.62
CA ALA A 369 2.49 6.03 -2.27
C ALA A 369 3.16 5.78 -0.90
N VAL A 370 4.30 6.43 -0.65
CA VAL A 370 5.03 6.31 0.63
C VAL A 370 4.19 6.86 1.78
N ILE A 371 3.68 8.09 1.67
CA ILE A 371 2.88 8.73 2.72
C ILE A 371 1.60 7.94 2.99
N SER A 372 0.89 7.51 1.94
CA SER A 372 -0.33 6.71 2.05
C SER A 372 -0.08 5.37 2.73
N THR A 373 1.02 4.69 2.42
CA THR A 373 1.40 3.43 3.07
C THR A 373 1.73 3.65 4.55
N PHE A 374 2.45 4.72 4.89
CA PHE A 374 2.69 5.05 6.30
C PHE A 374 1.40 5.40 7.06
N LEU A 375 0.44 6.07 6.42
CA LEU A 375 -0.88 6.31 7.00
C LEU A 375 -1.63 4.99 7.26
N MET A 376 -1.61 4.04 6.32
CA MET A 376 -2.20 2.70 6.52
C MET A 376 -1.54 1.99 7.70
N ILE A 377 -0.21 2.02 7.81
CA ILE A 377 0.52 1.44 8.94
C ILE A 377 0.19 2.18 10.24
N GLY A 378 -0.01 3.50 10.20
CA GLY A 378 -0.42 4.30 11.35
C GLY A 378 -1.80 3.90 11.89
N VAL A 379 -2.76 3.57 11.01
CA VAL A 379 -4.05 3.01 11.42
C VAL A 379 -3.87 1.62 12.06
N LEU A 380 -3.01 0.76 11.52
CA LEU A 380 -2.67 -0.51 12.17
C LEU A 380 -2.04 -0.29 13.55
N GLN A 381 -1.19 0.72 13.72
CA GLN A 381 -0.63 1.10 15.01
C GLN A 381 -1.71 1.60 15.98
N SER A 382 -2.71 2.36 15.52
CA SER A 382 -3.87 2.74 16.34
C SER A 382 -4.63 1.51 16.84
N ILE A 383 -4.85 0.49 15.98
CA ILE A 383 -5.46 -0.77 16.37
C ILE A 383 -4.61 -1.48 17.44
N ALA A 384 -3.28 -1.54 17.26
CA ALA A 384 -2.35 -2.12 18.22
C ALA A 384 -2.42 -1.44 19.59
N ILE A 385 -2.33 -0.11 19.64
CA ILE A 385 -2.38 0.68 20.86
C ILE A 385 -3.68 0.41 21.63
N GLN A 386 -4.80 0.40 20.94
CA GLN A 386 -6.10 0.23 21.60
C GLN A 386 -6.36 -1.22 22.01
N SER A 387 -5.79 -2.22 21.33
CA SER A 387 -5.88 -3.62 21.74
C SER A 387 -5.22 -3.84 23.09
N HIS A 388 -4.07 -3.22 23.35
CA HIS A 388 -3.37 -3.29 24.63
C HIS A 388 -4.08 -2.51 25.75
N ALA A 389 -4.70 -1.36 25.43
CA ALA A 389 -5.46 -0.59 26.42
C ALA A 389 -6.71 -1.32 26.93
N GLY A 390 -7.32 -2.21 26.14
CA GLY A 390 -8.49 -3.00 26.53
C GLY A 390 -8.17 -4.22 27.38
N GLN A 391 -6.94 -4.71 27.37
CA GLN A 391 -6.51 -5.84 28.21
C GLN A 391 -6.21 -5.40 29.67
N ARG A 392 -6.04 -4.10 29.92
CA ARG A 392 -5.98 -3.53 31.28
C ARG A 392 -7.42 -3.27 31.73
N GLY A 393 -8.03 -4.25 32.43
CA GLY A 393 -9.39 -4.16 32.98
C GLY A 393 -9.58 -2.96 33.92
N PRO A 394 -10.83 -2.65 34.34
CA PRO A 394 -11.22 -1.44 35.11
C PRO A 394 -10.64 -1.34 36.54
N TRP A 395 -9.69 -2.17 36.91
CA TRP A 395 -9.19 -2.29 38.28
C TRP A 395 -8.03 -1.36 38.65
N ILE A 396 -7.59 -0.48 37.72
CA ILE A 396 -6.59 0.57 38.05
C ILE A 396 -7.12 1.89 37.52
N ARG A 397 -7.99 2.51 38.35
CA ARG A 397 -8.23 3.93 38.36
C ARG A 397 -7.80 4.49 39.69
#